data_c117aa2cc2a11905dc977e60a4e1522e
#
_entry.id   c117aa2cc2a11905dc977e60a4e1522e
#
_cell.length_a   1.000
_cell.length_b   1.000
_cell.length_c   1.000
_cell.angle_alpha   90.00
_cell.angle_beta   90.00
_cell.angle_gamma   90.00
#
_symmetry.space_group_name_H-M   'P 1'
#
loop_
_entity.id
_entity.type
_entity.pdbx_description
1 polymer ?
#
loop_
_entity_poly.entity_id
_entity_poly.type
_entity_poly.pdbx_seq_one_letter_code
_entity_poly.pdbx_strand_id
1 'polypeptide(L)'
;MLAVVAFWSVAVLYVAQTHVPKNVISLPGQKQTRSTVANVAPQGWAFFTKSPRDVEVMPYRQSTNGTWTSLALTPHSSPHNAFGLDRASRSQGIEISLLLNLAEKKDWKECDGDLADCLADPRPARKVDNPSPEPTVCNRVALVQEKPVPWAWRDLVDERATPERFLTLDVTC
;
A
#
# COMPACT_ATOMS: atom_id res chain seq x y z
N MET A 1 -6.16 34.17 -35.07
CA MET A 1 -5.27 33.31 -34.23
C MET A 1 -5.57 33.42 -32.75
N LEU A 2 -5.59 34.63 -32.16
CA LEU A 2 -5.82 34.79 -30.70
C LEU A 2 -7.12 34.13 -30.17
N ALA A 3 -8.24 34.25 -30.93
CA ALA A 3 -9.52 33.63 -30.53
C ALA A 3 -9.43 32.08 -30.46
N VAL A 4 -8.70 31.48 -31.40
CA VAL A 4 -8.51 30.00 -31.43
C VAL A 4 -7.66 29.54 -30.24
N VAL A 5 -6.59 30.28 -29.95
CA VAL A 5 -5.72 29.98 -28.76
C VAL A 5 -6.52 30.13 -27.48
N ALA A 6 -7.30 31.21 -27.34
CA ALA A 6 -8.13 31.43 -26.17
C ALA A 6 -9.17 30.31 -25.97
N PHE A 7 -9.85 29.89 -27.06
CA PHE A 7 -10.82 28.80 -27.00
C PHE A 7 -10.18 27.48 -26.53
N TRP A 8 -9.05 27.10 -27.11
CA TRP A 8 -8.36 25.87 -26.71
C TRP A 8 -7.79 25.93 -25.31
N SER A 9 -7.30 27.09 -24.87
CA SER A 9 -6.85 27.27 -23.50
C SER A 9 -7.97 27.04 -22.48
N VAL A 10 -9.17 27.61 -22.74
CA VAL A 10 -10.34 27.39 -21.91
C VAL A 10 -10.78 25.93 -21.91
N ALA A 11 -10.79 25.26 -23.07
CA ALA A 11 -11.15 23.85 -23.16
C ALA A 11 -10.18 22.96 -22.37
N VAL A 12 -8.88 23.16 -22.52
CA VAL A 12 -7.84 22.41 -21.79
C VAL A 12 -7.95 22.64 -20.28
N LEU A 13 -8.13 23.88 -19.85
CA LEU A 13 -8.33 24.20 -18.43
C LEU A 13 -9.58 23.57 -17.84
N TYR A 14 -10.68 23.55 -18.59
CA TYR A 14 -11.92 22.90 -18.18
C TYR A 14 -11.75 21.39 -18.02
N VAL A 15 -11.08 20.71 -18.98
CA VAL A 15 -10.77 19.28 -18.92
C VAL A 15 -9.83 18.99 -17.74
N ALA A 16 -8.76 19.75 -17.59
CA ALA A 16 -7.81 19.59 -16.49
C ALA A 16 -8.49 19.73 -15.12
N GLN A 17 -9.35 20.75 -14.96
CA GLN A 17 -10.12 20.96 -13.74
C GLN A 17 -11.06 19.80 -13.40
N THR A 18 -11.59 19.11 -14.40
CA THR A 18 -12.49 17.96 -14.20
C THR A 18 -11.75 16.76 -13.58
N HIS A 19 -10.43 16.66 -13.81
CA HIS A 19 -9.58 15.57 -13.30
C HIS A 19 -8.95 15.86 -11.93
N VAL A 20 -9.04 17.08 -11.41
CA VAL A 20 -8.48 17.40 -10.08
C VAL A 20 -9.36 16.77 -8.99
N PRO A 21 -8.82 15.82 -8.18
CA PRO A 21 -9.57 15.21 -7.10
C PRO A 21 -9.78 16.21 -5.94
N LYS A 22 -10.92 16.11 -5.25
CA LYS A 22 -11.25 16.90 -4.04
C LYS A 22 -11.16 18.44 -4.25
N ASN A 23 -11.57 18.91 -5.42
CA ASN A 23 -11.56 20.34 -5.72
C ASN A 23 -12.77 21.03 -5.15
N VAL A 24 -12.55 22.14 -4.45
CA VAL A 24 -13.62 22.98 -3.86
C VAL A 24 -14.29 23.87 -4.94
N ILE A 25 -13.57 24.13 -6.05
CA ILE A 25 -14.07 24.96 -7.14
C ILE A 25 -14.81 24.08 -8.15
N SER A 26 -16.11 24.26 -8.29
CA SER A 26 -16.91 23.57 -9.32
C SER A 26 -17.25 24.54 -10.46
N LEU A 27 -16.89 24.17 -11.67
CA LEU A 27 -17.24 24.94 -12.87
C LEU A 27 -18.68 24.64 -13.32
N PRO A 28 -19.35 25.60 -14.01
CA PRO A 28 -20.69 25.38 -14.54
C PRO A 28 -20.77 24.13 -15.43
N GLY A 29 -21.76 23.27 -15.20
CA GLY A 29 -21.96 22.03 -15.96
C GLY A 29 -20.98 20.88 -15.67
N GLN A 30 -19.97 21.07 -14.81
CA GLN A 30 -18.91 20.08 -14.57
C GLN A 30 -19.44 18.75 -14.02
N LYS A 31 -20.48 18.76 -13.18
CA LYS A 31 -21.08 17.53 -12.65
C LYS A 31 -21.71 16.65 -13.74
N GLN A 32 -22.36 17.26 -14.73
CA GLN A 32 -23.03 16.55 -15.83
C GLN A 32 -22.04 16.07 -16.89
N THR A 33 -20.99 16.86 -17.15
CA THR A 33 -19.99 16.53 -18.20
C THR A 33 -18.84 15.68 -17.71
N ARG A 34 -18.68 15.46 -16.40
CA ARG A 34 -17.54 14.73 -15.82
C ARG A 34 -17.36 13.33 -16.38
N SER A 35 -18.43 12.56 -16.50
CA SER A 35 -18.37 11.20 -17.07
C SER A 35 -17.96 11.22 -18.54
N THR A 36 -18.51 12.14 -19.31
CA THR A 36 -18.17 12.29 -20.73
C THR A 36 -16.73 12.73 -20.91
N VAL A 37 -16.27 13.73 -20.13
CA VAL A 37 -14.86 14.19 -20.18
C VAL A 37 -13.91 13.08 -19.76
N ALA A 38 -14.21 12.31 -18.70
CA ALA A 38 -13.39 11.19 -18.26
C ALA A 38 -13.29 10.06 -19.30
N ASN A 39 -14.35 9.85 -20.10
CA ASN A 39 -14.34 8.83 -21.16
C ASN A 39 -13.62 9.30 -22.44
N VAL A 40 -13.72 10.58 -22.79
CA VAL A 40 -13.11 11.14 -24.00
C VAL A 40 -11.64 11.50 -23.80
N ALA A 41 -11.28 12.01 -22.62
CA ALA A 41 -9.92 12.37 -22.24
C ALA A 41 -9.54 11.71 -20.92
N PRO A 42 -9.36 10.37 -20.89
CA PRO A 42 -9.02 9.66 -19.66
C PRO A 42 -7.64 10.08 -19.15
N GLN A 43 -7.59 10.55 -17.90
CA GLN A 43 -6.35 10.91 -17.20
C GLN A 43 -6.17 9.94 -16.03
N GLY A 44 -5.61 8.78 -16.31
CA GLY A 44 -5.49 7.68 -15.35
C GLY A 44 -4.12 7.53 -14.71
N TRP A 45 -3.59 8.58 -14.07
CA TRP A 45 -2.35 8.46 -13.29
C TRP A 45 -2.50 7.56 -12.05
N ALA A 46 -3.72 7.36 -11.57
CA ALA A 46 -4.02 6.46 -10.46
C ALA A 46 -3.67 4.99 -10.73
N PHE A 47 -3.52 4.60 -12.00
CA PHE A 47 -3.08 3.26 -12.37
C PHE A 47 -1.61 2.97 -12.00
N PHE A 48 -0.78 4.00 -11.93
CA PHE A 48 0.67 3.85 -11.70
C PHE A 48 1.12 4.26 -10.30
N THR A 49 0.26 4.91 -9.51
CA THR A 49 0.64 5.46 -8.21
C THR A 49 -0.37 5.12 -7.14
N LYS A 50 0.05 4.26 -6.21
CA LYS A 50 -0.61 4.13 -4.92
C LYS A 50 -0.43 5.44 -4.14
N SER A 51 -1.43 5.85 -3.38
CA SER A 51 -1.27 6.99 -2.47
C SER A 51 -0.13 6.69 -1.48
N PRO A 52 0.81 7.61 -1.25
CA PRO A 52 1.86 7.41 -0.25
C PRO A 52 1.34 7.41 1.20
N ARG A 53 0.04 7.62 1.39
CA ARG A 53 -0.66 7.57 2.69
C ARG A 53 -1.50 6.31 2.87
N ASP A 54 -1.56 5.46 1.84
CA ASP A 54 -2.30 4.22 1.93
C ASP A 54 -1.58 3.26 2.87
N VAL A 55 -2.39 2.46 3.55
CA VAL A 55 -1.90 1.38 4.42
C VAL A 55 -1.08 0.39 3.60
N GLU A 56 0.06 -0.01 4.14
CA GLU A 56 0.93 -1.04 3.59
C GLU A 56 0.89 -2.29 4.47
N VAL A 57 1.08 -3.46 3.85
CA VAL A 57 1.19 -4.71 4.59
C VAL A 57 2.65 -5.11 4.64
N MET A 58 3.20 -5.15 5.85
CA MET A 58 4.58 -5.52 6.10
C MET A 58 4.68 -6.91 6.74
N PRO A 59 5.56 -7.78 6.22
CA PRO A 59 5.79 -9.10 6.79
C PRO A 59 6.83 -9.04 7.89
N TYR A 60 6.52 -9.71 9.02
CA TYR A 60 7.44 -9.91 10.14
C TYR A 60 7.57 -11.40 10.43
N ARG A 61 8.77 -11.85 10.79
CA ARG A 61 9.04 -13.23 11.22
C ARG A 61 9.34 -13.26 12.71
N GLN A 62 8.79 -14.25 13.39
CA GLN A 62 9.19 -14.56 14.73
C GLN A 62 10.48 -15.38 14.73
N SER A 63 11.51 -14.88 15.39
CA SER A 63 12.77 -15.60 15.62
C SER A 63 12.60 -16.65 16.71
N THR A 64 13.53 -17.58 16.81
CA THR A 64 13.54 -18.64 17.83
C THR A 64 13.59 -18.12 19.27
N ASN A 65 14.13 -16.91 19.47
CA ASN A 65 14.13 -16.22 20.76
C ASN A 65 12.82 -15.44 21.06
N GLY A 66 11.82 -15.53 20.17
CA GLY A 66 10.53 -14.86 20.33
C GLY A 66 10.48 -13.43 19.79
N THR A 67 11.60 -12.84 19.37
CA THR A 67 11.61 -11.49 18.80
C THR A 67 11.06 -11.47 17.38
N TRP A 68 10.43 -10.37 17.00
CA TRP A 68 9.91 -10.16 15.65
C TRP A 68 10.85 -9.29 14.83
N THR A 69 11.16 -9.72 13.61
CA THR A 69 12.03 -9.00 12.69
C THR A 69 11.33 -8.83 11.34
N SER A 70 11.49 -7.67 10.73
CA SER A 70 10.94 -7.43 9.40
C SER A 70 11.56 -8.34 8.35
N LEU A 71 10.72 -8.91 7.50
CA LEU A 71 11.09 -9.67 6.30
C LEU A 71 10.99 -8.83 5.03
N ALA A 72 10.60 -7.56 5.14
CA ALA A 72 10.37 -6.72 3.97
C ALA A 72 11.64 -6.58 3.11
N LEU A 73 11.53 -6.94 1.84
CA LEU A 73 12.57 -6.76 0.83
C LEU A 73 12.52 -5.37 0.16
N THR A 74 11.59 -4.54 0.58
CA THR A 74 11.49 -3.13 0.14
C THR A 74 12.55 -2.25 0.81
N PRO A 75 12.92 -1.10 0.22
CA PRO A 75 12.43 -0.55 -1.04
C PRO A 75 13.04 -1.23 -2.28
N HIS A 76 12.23 -1.33 -3.35
CA HIS A 76 12.65 -1.99 -4.60
C HIS A 76 13.92 -1.39 -5.20
N SER A 77 14.11 -0.08 -5.05
CA SER A 77 15.25 0.66 -5.59
C SER A 77 16.52 0.59 -4.75
N SER A 78 16.54 -0.20 -3.67
CA SER A 78 17.71 -0.31 -2.81
C SER A 78 18.89 -0.97 -3.55
N PRO A 79 20.15 -0.66 -3.16
CA PRO A 79 21.32 -1.37 -3.69
C PRO A 79 21.25 -2.88 -3.49
N HIS A 80 20.62 -3.33 -2.39
CA HIS A 80 20.39 -4.74 -2.10
C HIS A 80 19.55 -5.45 -3.18
N ASN A 81 18.59 -4.73 -3.77
CA ASN A 81 17.77 -5.20 -4.87
C ASN A 81 18.35 -4.81 -6.25
N ALA A 82 19.66 -4.61 -6.34
CA ALA A 82 20.36 -4.17 -7.56
C ALA A 82 19.63 -2.97 -8.23
N PHE A 83 19.21 -1.99 -7.44
CA PHE A 83 18.46 -0.80 -7.89
C PHE A 83 17.15 -1.12 -8.63
N GLY A 84 16.53 -2.26 -8.31
CA GLY A 84 15.26 -2.72 -8.90
C GLY A 84 15.42 -3.68 -10.07
N LEU A 85 16.64 -4.09 -10.42
CA LEU A 85 16.90 -5.18 -11.38
C LEU A 85 16.54 -6.53 -10.76
N ASP A 86 16.85 -6.74 -9.48
CA ASP A 86 16.33 -7.87 -8.73
C ASP A 86 14.84 -7.66 -8.44
N ARG A 87 14.04 -8.63 -8.85
CA ARG A 87 12.58 -8.58 -8.74
C ARG A 87 12.03 -9.27 -7.50
N ALA A 88 12.88 -9.84 -6.64
CA ALA A 88 12.45 -10.56 -5.44
C ALA A 88 11.53 -9.74 -4.55
N SER A 89 11.85 -8.46 -4.35
CA SER A 89 11.01 -7.54 -3.56
C SER A 89 9.61 -7.31 -4.16
N ARG A 90 9.48 -7.37 -5.49
CA ARG A 90 8.17 -7.27 -6.17
C ARG A 90 7.41 -8.59 -6.09
N SER A 91 8.09 -9.72 -6.23
CA SER A 91 7.52 -11.05 -6.06
C SER A 91 7.00 -11.25 -4.65
N GLN A 92 7.71 -10.74 -3.62
CA GLN A 92 7.24 -10.75 -2.24
C GLN A 92 5.90 -10.02 -2.05
N GLY A 93 5.67 -8.90 -2.74
CA GLY A 93 4.38 -8.21 -2.67
C GLY A 93 3.21 -9.05 -3.21
N ILE A 94 3.45 -9.84 -4.27
CA ILE A 94 2.47 -10.79 -4.81
C ILE A 94 2.26 -11.94 -3.82
N GLU A 95 3.33 -12.50 -3.27
CA GLU A 95 3.29 -13.55 -2.26
C GLU A 95 2.45 -13.14 -1.05
N ILE A 96 2.70 -11.95 -0.48
CA ILE A 96 1.91 -11.39 0.62
C ILE A 96 0.43 -11.32 0.23
N SER A 97 0.12 -10.86 -0.97
CA SER A 97 -1.26 -10.76 -1.46
C SER A 97 -1.93 -12.13 -1.56
N LEU A 98 -1.20 -13.15 -1.99
CA LEU A 98 -1.70 -14.54 -2.03
C LEU A 98 -1.97 -15.08 -0.62
N LEU A 99 -1.06 -14.86 0.33
CA LEU A 99 -1.25 -15.25 1.73
C LEU A 99 -2.44 -14.53 2.37
N LEU A 100 -2.64 -13.25 2.08
CA LEU A 100 -3.78 -12.48 2.54
C LEU A 100 -5.12 -13.04 2.04
N ASN A 101 -5.16 -13.58 0.82
CA ASN A 101 -6.37 -14.21 0.29
C ASN A 101 -6.74 -15.53 1.01
N LEU A 102 -5.78 -16.17 1.68
CA LEU A 102 -6.02 -17.38 2.49
C LEU A 102 -6.49 -17.03 3.92
N ALA A 103 -6.33 -15.77 4.34
CA ALA A 103 -6.75 -15.29 5.65
C ALA A 103 -8.22 -14.88 5.65
N GLU A 104 -8.89 -15.09 6.77
CA GLU A 104 -10.26 -14.65 6.99
C GLU A 104 -10.31 -13.33 7.76
N LYS A 105 -11.41 -12.59 7.65
CA LYS A 105 -11.59 -11.33 8.38
C LYS A 105 -11.43 -11.48 9.90
N LYS A 106 -11.80 -12.64 10.46
CA LYS A 106 -11.68 -12.94 11.90
C LYS A 106 -10.24 -13.14 12.37
N ASP A 107 -9.30 -13.39 11.45
CA ASP A 107 -7.90 -13.60 11.78
C ASP A 107 -7.18 -12.26 12.06
N TRP A 108 -7.75 -11.17 11.55
CA TRP A 108 -7.25 -9.81 11.78
C TRP A 108 -7.55 -9.34 13.21
N LYS A 109 -6.59 -8.67 13.79
CA LYS A 109 -6.64 -8.09 15.13
C LYS A 109 -6.23 -6.64 15.06
N GLU A 110 -6.91 -5.79 15.82
CA GLU A 110 -6.52 -4.38 15.98
C GLU A 110 -5.23 -4.29 16.80
N CYS A 111 -4.42 -3.28 16.50
CA CYS A 111 -3.17 -2.99 17.19
C CYS A 111 -3.18 -1.52 17.59
N ASP A 112 -3.46 -1.27 18.87
CA ASP A 112 -3.52 0.08 19.46
C ASP A 112 -2.29 0.30 20.36
N GLY A 113 -1.08 0.29 19.80
CA GLY A 113 0.15 0.47 20.55
C GLY A 113 1.38 0.01 19.80
N ASP A 114 2.43 -0.31 20.54
CA ASP A 114 3.67 -0.78 19.96
C ASP A 114 3.51 -2.14 19.29
N LEU A 115 4.14 -2.31 18.14
CA LEU A 115 4.09 -3.55 17.38
C LEU A 115 4.53 -4.77 18.21
N ALA A 116 5.53 -4.60 19.05
CA ALA A 116 6.04 -5.68 19.90
C ALA A 116 4.97 -6.19 20.88
N ASP A 117 4.20 -5.28 21.48
CA ASP A 117 3.11 -5.61 22.42
C ASP A 117 1.95 -6.28 21.68
N CYS A 118 1.59 -5.78 20.50
CA CYS A 118 0.55 -6.38 19.67
C CYS A 118 0.90 -7.81 19.25
N LEU A 119 2.15 -8.07 18.87
CA LEU A 119 2.63 -9.37 18.41
C LEU A 119 2.98 -10.34 19.57
N ALA A 120 2.95 -9.88 20.81
CA ALA A 120 3.08 -10.75 22.01
C ALA A 120 1.84 -11.64 22.25
N ASP A 121 0.77 -11.48 21.47
CA ASP A 121 -0.48 -12.23 21.57
C ASP A 121 -0.24 -13.75 21.46
N PRO A 122 -0.60 -14.54 22.49
CA PRO A 122 -0.36 -15.99 22.53
C PRO A 122 -1.32 -16.80 21.64
N ARG A 123 -2.31 -16.17 20.99
CA ARG A 123 -3.30 -16.90 20.19
C ARG A 123 -2.65 -17.67 19.05
N PRO A 124 -3.18 -18.86 18.70
CA PRO A 124 -2.62 -19.69 17.65
C PRO A 124 -2.69 -18.98 16.29
N ALA A 125 -1.60 -19.08 15.54
CA ALA A 125 -1.57 -18.64 14.15
C ALA A 125 -2.40 -19.58 13.26
N ARG A 126 -3.02 -19.04 12.21
CA ARG A 126 -3.65 -19.86 11.16
C ARG A 126 -2.55 -20.57 10.36
N LYS A 127 -2.71 -21.88 10.16
CA LYS A 127 -1.82 -22.65 9.29
C LYS A 127 -2.24 -22.49 7.83
N VAL A 128 -1.28 -22.17 6.98
CA VAL A 128 -1.47 -21.99 5.53
C VAL A 128 -0.24 -22.51 4.77
N ASP A 129 -0.47 -23.01 3.56
CA ASP A 129 0.60 -23.36 2.65
C ASP A 129 0.89 -22.17 1.73
N ASN A 130 2.18 -21.87 1.53
CA ASN A 130 2.58 -20.75 0.68
C ASN A 130 2.46 -21.14 -0.79
N PRO A 131 1.58 -20.49 -1.58
CA PRO A 131 1.41 -20.83 -3.00
C PRO A 131 2.49 -20.21 -3.90
N SER A 132 3.43 -19.42 -3.36
CA SER A 132 4.50 -18.81 -4.15
C SER A 132 5.51 -19.86 -4.62
N PRO A 133 5.96 -19.83 -5.89
CA PRO A 133 6.96 -20.77 -6.39
C PRO A 133 8.35 -20.53 -5.77
N GLU A 134 8.65 -19.31 -5.34
CA GLU A 134 9.89 -18.94 -4.63
C GLU A 134 9.51 -18.19 -3.34
N PRO A 135 9.12 -18.93 -2.28
CA PRO A 135 8.59 -18.33 -1.08
C PRO A 135 9.66 -17.63 -0.25
N THR A 136 9.37 -16.41 0.18
CA THR A 136 10.22 -15.61 1.08
C THR A 136 9.60 -15.46 2.48
N VAL A 137 8.30 -15.74 2.60
CA VAL A 137 7.50 -15.58 3.82
C VAL A 137 7.13 -16.96 4.35
N CYS A 138 7.93 -17.51 5.25
CA CYS A 138 7.81 -18.89 5.77
C CYS A 138 7.88 -18.94 7.29
N ASN A 139 7.38 -20.03 7.87
CA ASN A 139 7.30 -20.29 9.30
C ASN A 139 6.29 -19.36 10.01
N ARG A 140 6.55 -19.02 11.27
CA ARG A 140 5.66 -18.14 12.03
C ARG A 140 5.88 -16.69 11.62
N VAL A 141 4.89 -16.13 10.95
CA VAL A 141 4.91 -14.77 10.41
C VAL A 141 3.73 -13.96 10.88
N ALA A 142 3.92 -12.65 10.98
CA ALA A 142 2.86 -11.67 11.14
C ALA A 142 2.80 -10.80 9.88
N LEU A 143 1.60 -10.60 9.35
CA LEU A 143 1.34 -9.60 8.33
C LEU A 143 0.67 -8.41 9.02
N VAL A 144 1.36 -7.27 9.02
CA VAL A 144 0.96 -6.07 9.75
C VAL A 144 0.52 -5.00 8.76
N GLN A 145 -0.67 -4.48 8.94
CA GLN A 145 -1.12 -3.29 8.24
C GLN A 145 -0.58 -2.06 8.94
N GLU A 146 0.28 -1.34 8.26
CA GLU A 146 0.95 -0.15 8.76
C GLU A 146 0.55 1.07 7.96
N LYS A 147 0.28 2.15 8.67
CA LYS A 147 0.00 3.45 8.06
C LYS A 147 1.25 4.32 8.13
N PRO A 148 1.77 4.78 6.98
CA PRO A 148 2.92 5.66 6.96
C PRO A 148 2.68 6.94 7.75
N VAL A 149 3.63 7.33 8.58
CA VAL A 149 3.61 8.63 9.28
C VAL A 149 3.65 9.75 8.24
N PRO A 150 2.72 10.73 8.32
CA PRO A 150 2.73 11.86 7.41
C PRO A 150 4.07 12.59 7.43
N TRP A 151 4.57 12.99 6.26
CA TRP A 151 5.86 13.66 6.12
C TRP A 151 6.07 14.85 7.08
N ALA A 152 5.01 15.59 7.39
CA ALA A 152 5.06 16.72 8.32
C ALA A 152 5.39 16.32 9.77
N TRP A 153 5.25 15.04 10.13
CA TRP A 153 5.41 14.52 11.49
C TRP A 153 6.65 13.64 11.65
N ARG A 154 7.39 13.38 10.56
CA ARG A 154 8.53 12.45 10.52
C ARG A 154 9.65 12.76 11.53
N ASP A 155 9.79 14.04 11.91
CA ASP A 155 10.82 14.50 12.82
C ASP A 155 10.31 14.59 14.29
N LEU A 156 9.04 14.22 14.52
CA LEU A 156 8.38 14.27 15.82
C LEU A 156 8.13 12.88 16.42
N VAL A 157 8.29 11.82 15.62
CA VAL A 157 8.11 10.44 16.05
C VAL A 157 9.27 9.59 15.51
N ASP A 158 9.69 8.61 16.29
CA ASP A 158 10.80 7.72 15.92
C ASP A 158 10.39 6.67 14.88
N GLU A 159 9.13 6.22 14.92
CA GLU A 159 8.60 5.25 13.98
C GLU A 159 8.24 5.90 12.65
N ARG A 160 8.51 5.17 11.56
CA ARG A 160 8.15 5.59 10.20
C ARG A 160 6.72 5.26 9.79
N ALA A 161 6.11 4.33 10.49
CA ALA A 161 4.75 3.88 10.28
C ALA A 161 4.10 3.46 11.59
N THR A 162 2.79 3.53 11.67
CA THR A 162 2.00 3.12 12.83
C THR A 162 1.25 1.84 12.49
N PRO A 163 1.36 0.77 13.27
CA PRO A 163 0.57 -0.44 13.06
C PRO A 163 -0.91 -0.14 13.35
N GLU A 164 -1.80 -0.61 12.48
CA GLU A 164 -3.24 -0.49 12.68
C GLU A 164 -3.86 -1.86 12.98
N ARG A 165 -3.44 -2.89 12.26
CA ARG A 165 -3.96 -4.26 12.43
C ARG A 165 -2.90 -5.26 12.04
N PHE A 166 -3.01 -6.46 12.59
CA PHE A 166 -2.12 -7.56 12.24
C PHE A 166 -2.88 -8.89 12.19
N LEU A 167 -2.28 -9.85 11.51
CA LEU A 167 -2.67 -11.26 11.59
C LEU A 167 -1.41 -12.13 11.68
N THR A 168 -1.53 -13.26 12.36
CA THR A 168 -0.43 -14.22 12.49
C THR A 168 -0.74 -15.49 11.71
N LEU A 169 0.25 -15.94 10.93
CA LEU A 169 0.18 -17.16 10.12
C LEU A 169 1.33 -18.09 10.50
N ASP A 170 1.06 -19.40 10.39
CA ASP A 170 2.07 -20.44 10.42
C ASP A 170 2.17 -20.99 8.98
N VAL A 171 3.18 -20.52 8.26
CA VAL A 171 3.30 -20.69 6.81
C VAL A 171 4.26 -21.83 6.50
N THR A 172 3.72 -22.85 5.82
CA THR A 172 4.53 -23.95 5.25
C THR A 172 5.05 -23.54 3.88
N CYS A 173 6.33 -23.75 3.61
CA CYS A 173 6.99 -23.49 2.32
C CYS A 173 7.52 -24.77 1.66
#